data_a2460fc373e2c0c0ad9ad3d30168f414
#
_entry.id   a2460fc373e2c0c0ad9ad3d30168f414
#
_cell.length_a   1.000
_cell.length_b   1.000
_cell.length_c   1.000
_cell.angle_alpha   90.00
_cell.angle_beta   90.00
_cell.angle_gamma   90.00
#
_symmetry.space_group_name_H-M   'P 1'
#
loop_
_entity.id
_entity.type
_entity.pdbx_description
1 polymer ?
#
loop_
_entity_poly.entity_id
_entity_poly.type
_entity_poly.pdbx_seq_one_letter_code
_entity_poly.pdbx_strand_id
1 'polypeptide(L)'
;MLTIRSAKPQDAEALLAIYAPYVTDTAITFEYDVPTAEEFRSRIENTLKKYPYLVAEKDDRILGYAYAGVFKGRAAYDHCVETSIYVEQSCQGMGIGKILYNALEEVLKQQGILNVNACISWIDTPNEYLTHQSPDFHAHMGYEKVAHFHLCGYKFNITQPS
;
A
#
# COMPACT_ATOMS: atom_id res chain seq x y z
N MET A 1 21.68 -7.47 -4.27
CA MET A 1 21.28 -6.12 -4.67
C MET A 1 19.75 -6.06 -4.74
N LEU A 2 19.17 -5.00 -4.23
CA LEU A 2 17.72 -4.78 -4.31
C LEU A 2 17.33 -4.34 -5.72
N THR A 3 16.37 -5.00 -6.32
CA THR A 3 15.82 -4.66 -7.64
C THR A 3 14.33 -4.36 -7.55
N ILE A 4 13.85 -3.43 -8.39
CA ILE A 4 12.43 -3.13 -8.54
C ILE A 4 11.97 -3.64 -9.89
N ARG A 5 10.89 -4.39 -9.90
CA ARG A 5 10.27 -4.90 -11.13
C ARG A 5 8.76 -4.85 -11.07
N SER A 6 8.10 -4.95 -12.19
CA SER A 6 6.65 -5.11 -12.24
C SER A 6 6.25 -6.44 -11.60
N ALA A 7 5.16 -6.42 -10.83
CA ALA A 7 4.56 -7.63 -10.29
C ALA A 7 3.98 -8.48 -11.41
N LYS A 8 3.89 -9.77 -11.14
CA LYS A 8 3.24 -10.77 -12.00
C LYS A 8 2.15 -11.47 -11.20
N PRO A 9 1.12 -12.01 -11.85
CA PRO A 9 0.10 -12.80 -11.13
C PRO A 9 0.69 -13.95 -10.31
N GLN A 10 1.79 -14.54 -10.77
CA GLN A 10 2.50 -15.62 -10.08
C GLN A 10 3.15 -15.19 -8.75
N ASP A 11 3.32 -13.89 -8.53
CA ASP A 11 3.84 -13.36 -7.25
C ASP A 11 2.78 -13.36 -6.13
N ALA A 12 1.53 -13.69 -6.42
CA ALA A 12 0.41 -13.54 -5.49
C ALA A 12 0.64 -14.19 -4.13
N GLU A 13 1.19 -15.39 -4.07
CA GLU A 13 1.46 -16.08 -2.79
C GLU A 13 2.51 -15.34 -1.97
N ALA A 14 3.59 -14.87 -2.61
CA ALA A 14 4.65 -14.14 -1.93
C ALA A 14 4.14 -12.78 -1.41
N LEU A 15 3.34 -12.07 -2.21
CA LEU A 15 2.75 -10.78 -1.80
C LEU A 15 1.72 -10.98 -0.69
N LEU A 16 0.91 -12.03 -0.77
CA LEU A 16 -0.06 -12.37 0.28
C LEU A 16 0.64 -12.68 1.60
N ALA A 17 1.78 -13.36 1.57
CA ALA A 17 2.57 -13.65 2.77
C ALA A 17 3.07 -12.36 3.44
N ILE A 18 3.37 -11.31 2.67
CA ILE A 18 3.72 -9.99 3.21
C ILE A 18 2.48 -9.29 3.80
N TYR A 19 1.35 -9.38 3.12
CA TYR A 19 0.11 -8.69 3.47
C TYR A 19 -0.61 -9.30 4.67
N ALA A 20 -0.62 -10.63 4.78
CA ALA A 20 -1.42 -11.35 5.79
C ALA A 20 -1.20 -10.86 7.23
N PRO A 21 0.04 -10.62 7.72
CA PRO A 21 0.25 -10.09 9.06
C PRO A 21 -0.39 -8.71 9.29
N TYR A 22 -0.48 -7.88 8.24
CA TYR A 22 -1.16 -6.58 8.34
C TYR A 22 -2.66 -6.73 8.52
N VAL A 23 -3.25 -7.80 7.97
CA VAL A 23 -4.68 -8.12 8.17
C VAL A 23 -4.93 -8.65 9.58
N THR A 24 -4.14 -9.63 10.01
CA THR A 24 -4.39 -10.36 11.27
C THR A 24 -3.96 -9.61 12.50
N ASP A 25 -2.88 -8.83 12.41
CA ASP A 25 -2.18 -8.29 13.58
C ASP A 25 -2.25 -6.77 13.69
N THR A 26 -2.73 -6.08 12.64
CA THR A 26 -2.75 -4.62 12.63
C THR A 26 -4.09 -4.05 12.16
N ALA A 27 -4.29 -2.76 12.41
CA ALA A 27 -5.37 -1.96 11.85
C ALA A 27 -4.87 -1.04 10.70
N ILE A 28 -3.69 -1.31 10.15
CA ILE A 28 -3.16 -0.60 8.95
C ILE A 28 -4.06 -0.84 7.75
N THR A 29 -4.55 -2.06 7.56
CA THR A 29 -5.62 -2.38 6.63
C THR A 29 -6.90 -2.67 7.40
N PHE A 30 -8.06 -2.30 6.84
CA PHE A 30 -9.36 -2.57 7.45
C PHE A 30 -9.97 -3.89 7.00
N GLU A 31 -9.27 -4.71 6.23
CA GLU A 31 -9.73 -6.08 5.96
C GLU A 31 -9.70 -6.90 7.25
N TYR A 32 -10.75 -7.69 7.47
CA TYR A 32 -10.88 -8.56 8.64
C TYR A 32 -10.30 -9.94 8.36
N ASP A 33 -10.49 -10.44 7.15
CA ASP A 33 -10.07 -11.78 6.74
C ASP A 33 -8.95 -11.71 5.71
N VAL A 34 -7.99 -12.61 5.82
CA VAL A 34 -6.92 -12.73 4.82
C VAL A 34 -7.53 -13.25 3.50
N PRO A 35 -7.35 -12.52 2.37
CA PRO A 35 -7.83 -13.01 1.09
C PRO A 35 -7.12 -14.31 0.69
N THR A 36 -7.76 -15.09 -0.19
CA THR A 36 -7.12 -16.26 -0.79
C THR A 36 -6.03 -15.86 -1.78
N ALA A 37 -5.11 -16.76 -2.07
CA ALA A 37 -4.07 -16.53 -3.08
C ALA A 37 -4.68 -16.25 -4.48
N GLU A 38 -5.78 -16.94 -4.83
CA GLU A 38 -6.50 -16.72 -6.08
C GLU A 38 -7.13 -15.32 -6.15
N GLU A 39 -7.78 -14.90 -5.08
CA GLU A 39 -8.34 -13.54 -4.96
C GLU A 39 -7.23 -12.48 -5.07
N PHE A 40 -6.11 -12.70 -4.39
CA PHE A 40 -4.97 -11.78 -4.44
C PHE A 40 -4.35 -11.69 -5.84
N ARG A 41 -4.27 -12.84 -6.54
CA ARG A 41 -3.87 -12.90 -7.94
C ARG A 41 -4.77 -12.04 -8.82
N SER A 42 -6.07 -12.15 -8.65
CA SER A 42 -7.05 -11.34 -9.39
C SER A 42 -6.89 -9.86 -9.13
N ARG A 43 -6.57 -9.46 -7.91
CA ARG A 43 -6.27 -8.05 -7.57
C ARG A 43 -5.05 -7.53 -8.33
N ILE A 44 -3.98 -8.33 -8.42
CA ILE A 44 -2.78 -7.98 -9.19
C ILE A 44 -3.11 -7.83 -10.67
N GLU A 45 -3.79 -8.82 -11.25
CA GLU A 45 -4.18 -8.79 -12.66
C GLU A 45 -5.04 -7.57 -13.00
N ASN A 46 -6.04 -7.28 -12.18
CA ASN A 46 -6.93 -6.15 -12.39
C ASN A 46 -6.21 -4.81 -12.29
N THR A 47 -5.31 -4.66 -11.34
CA THR A 47 -4.51 -3.44 -11.19
C THR A 47 -3.61 -3.22 -12.40
N LEU A 48 -2.92 -4.26 -12.86
CA LEU A 48 -1.99 -4.19 -13.98
C LEU A 48 -2.64 -3.82 -15.32
N LYS A 49 -3.95 -3.94 -15.45
CA LYS A 49 -4.67 -3.49 -16.66
C LYS A 49 -4.52 -1.99 -16.92
N LYS A 50 -4.34 -1.18 -15.89
CA LYS A 50 -4.27 0.28 -16.02
C LYS A 50 -3.14 0.92 -15.21
N TYR A 51 -2.74 0.34 -14.09
CA TYR A 51 -1.86 0.97 -13.11
C TYR A 51 -0.60 0.15 -12.86
N PRO A 52 0.51 0.80 -12.45
CA PRO A 52 1.71 0.09 -12.04
C PRO A 52 1.48 -0.69 -10.74
N TYR A 53 2.09 -1.85 -10.68
CA TYR A 53 2.20 -2.69 -9.50
C TYR A 53 3.64 -3.18 -9.43
N LEU A 54 4.40 -2.71 -8.44
CA LEU A 54 5.85 -2.93 -8.36
C LEU A 54 6.21 -3.78 -7.15
N VAL A 55 7.21 -4.63 -7.30
CA VAL A 55 7.80 -5.41 -6.21
C VAL A 55 9.27 -5.06 -6.03
N ALA A 56 9.71 -5.06 -4.78
CA ALA A 56 11.11 -4.97 -4.41
C ALA A 56 11.64 -6.36 -4.10
N GLU A 57 12.64 -6.81 -4.84
CA GLU A 57 13.18 -8.16 -4.77
C GLU A 57 14.68 -8.14 -4.49
N LYS A 58 15.12 -9.03 -3.60
CA LYS A 58 16.52 -9.25 -3.29
C LYS A 58 16.75 -10.73 -3.08
N ASP A 59 17.76 -11.27 -3.76
CA ASP A 59 18.15 -12.69 -3.65
C ASP A 59 16.95 -13.63 -3.90
N ASP A 60 16.17 -13.35 -4.96
CA ASP A 60 14.96 -14.08 -5.37
C ASP A 60 13.81 -14.05 -4.32
N ARG A 61 13.89 -13.14 -3.36
CA ARG A 61 12.86 -12.96 -2.34
C ARG A 61 12.23 -11.57 -2.46
N ILE A 62 10.92 -11.51 -2.49
CA ILE A 62 10.17 -10.24 -2.48
C ILE A 62 10.09 -9.73 -1.03
N LEU A 63 10.52 -8.48 -0.82
CA LEU A 63 10.56 -7.84 0.48
C LEU A 63 9.49 -6.77 0.67
N GLY A 64 8.84 -6.35 -0.39
CA GLY A 64 7.79 -5.36 -0.35
C GLY A 64 7.18 -5.12 -1.72
N TYR A 65 6.06 -4.42 -1.73
CA TYR A 65 5.37 -4.06 -2.96
C TYR A 65 4.60 -2.75 -2.79
N ALA A 66 4.38 -2.07 -3.91
CA ALA A 66 3.56 -0.87 -3.97
C ALA A 66 2.79 -0.83 -5.28
N TYR A 67 1.58 -0.30 -5.24
CA TYR A 67 0.74 -0.18 -6.43
C TYR A 67 -0.12 1.07 -6.38
N ALA A 68 -0.63 1.45 -7.54
CA ALA A 68 -1.64 2.50 -7.67
C ALA A 68 -2.98 1.88 -8.07
N GLY A 69 -4.04 2.58 -7.74
CA GLY A 69 -5.40 2.20 -8.09
C GLY A 69 -6.29 3.42 -8.27
N VAL A 70 -7.56 3.16 -8.56
CA VAL A 70 -8.58 4.19 -8.75
C VAL A 70 -8.76 4.99 -7.46
N PHE A 71 -8.68 6.33 -7.55
CA PHE A 71 -9.05 7.20 -6.43
C PHE A 71 -10.57 7.39 -6.37
N LYS A 72 -11.18 7.76 -7.50
CA LYS A 72 -12.63 7.91 -7.67
C LYS A 72 -13.04 7.36 -9.03
N GLY A 73 -14.23 6.75 -9.11
CA GLY A 73 -14.67 6.00 -10.28
C GLY A 73 -15.17 6.81 -11.47
N ARG A 74 -15.00 8.14 -11.49
CA ARG A 74 -15.42 9.00 -12.61
C ARG A 74 -14.22 9.42 -13.45
N ALA A 75 -14.39 9.51 -14.77
CA ALA A 75 -13.35 9.87 -15.73
C ALA A 75 -12.62 11.19 -15.41
N ALA A 76 -13.29 12.15 -14.79
CA ALA A 76 -12.68 13.41 -14.36
C ALA A 76 -11.53 13.19 -13.36
N TYR A 77 -11.45 12.04 -12.69
CA TYR A 77 -10.40 11.69 -11.75
C TYR A 77 -9.32 10.77 -12.34
N ASP A 78 -9.28 10.57 -13.66
CA ASP A 78 -8.32 9.67 -14.31
C ASP A 78 -6.85 10.09 -14.12
N HIS A 79 -6.58 11.35 -13.80
CA HIS A 79 -5.24 11.84 -13.49
C HIS A 79 -4.92 11.84 -11.98
N CYS A 80 -5.76 11.19 -11.19
CA CYS A 80 -5.64 11.08 -9.74
C CYS A 80 -5.70 9.60 -9.34
N VAL A 81 -4.77 9.17 -8.52
CA VAL A 81 -4.69 7.77 -8.06
C VAL A 81 -4.56 7.68 -6.56
N GLU A 82 -4.89 6.52 -6.04
CA GLU A 82 -4.58 6.10 -4.67
C GLU A 82 -3.42 5.12 -4.72
N THR A 83 -2.43 5.30 -3.84
CA THR A 83 -1.28 4.39 -3.73
C THR A 83 -1.36 3.59 -2.44
N SER A 84 -0.85 2.38 -2.51
CA SER A 84 -0.72 1.47 -1.38
C SER A 84 0.69 0.88 -1.36
N ILE A 85 1.23 0.65 -0.16
CA ILE A 85 2.56 0.07 0.03
C ILE A 85 2.57 -0.85 1.23
N TYR A 86 3.18 -2.00 1.07
CA TYR A 86 3.41 -2.97 2.14
C TYR A 86 4.83 -3.52 2.05
N VAL A 87 5.54 -3.46 3.17
CA VAL A 87 6.91 -3.99 3.31
C VAL A 87 6.88 -5.10 4.33
N GLU A 88 7.62 -6.17 4.10
CA GLU A 88 7.77 -7.23 5.09
C GLU A 88 8.20 -6.64 6.43
N GLN A 89 7.50 -7.01 7.50
CA GLN A 89 7.68 -6.36 8.81
C GLN A 89 9.12 -6.45 9.32
N SER A 90 9.80 -7.56 9.05
CA SER A 90 11.22 -7.75 9.42
C SER A 90 12.19 -6.87 8.61
N CYS A 91 11.74 -6.27 7.53
CA CYS A 91 12.54 -5.43 6.62
C CYS A 91 12.20 -3.94 6.71
N GLN A 92 11.36 -3.54 7.65
CA GLN A 92 11.06 -2.12 7.87
C GLN A 92 12.30 -1.36 8.34
N GLY A 93 12.40 -0.08 7.96
CA GLY A 93 13.54 0.76 8.29
C GLY A 93 14.77 0.57 7.40
N MET A 94 14.69 -0.29 6.38
CA MET A 94 15.79 -0.55 5.42
C MET A 94 15.72 0.31 4.14
N GLY A 95 14.79 1.26 4.07
CA GLY A 95 14.64 2.16 2.92
C GLY A 95 13.88 1.55 1.73
N ILE A 96 13.33 0.35 1.86
CA ILE A 96 12.61 -0.35 0.79
C ILE A 96 11.37 0.44 0.36
N GLY A 97 10.61 0.97 1.31
CA GLY A 97 9.42 1.76 1.04
C GLY A 97 9.72 3.01 0.20
N LYS A 98 10.78 3.72 0.53
CA LYS A 98 11.23 4.89 -0.22
C LYS A 98 11.60 4.54 -1.66
N ILE A 99 12.33 3.45 -1.86
CA ILE A 99 12.75 2.99 -3.19
C ILE A 99 11.52 2.60 -4.02
N LEU A 100 10.58 1.86 -3.42
CA LEU A 100 9.33 1.47 -4.09
C LEU A 100 8.50 2.69 -4.50
N TYR A 101 8.28 3.65 -3.61
CA TYR A 101 7.48 4.82 -3.93
C TYR A 101 8.15 5.74 -4.96
N ASN A 102 9.46 5.91 -4.90
CA ASN A 102 10.17 6.68 -5.92
C ASN A 102 10.01 6.04 -7.31
N ALA A 103 10.13 4.72 -7.41
CA ALA A 103 9.91 4.00 -8.66
C ALA A 103 8.45 4.09 -9.14
N LEU A 104 7.50 3.94 -8.22
CA LEU A 104 6.07 4.05 -8.52
C LEU A 104 5.70 5.43 -9.04
N GLU A 105 6.16 6.49 -8.38
CA GLU A 105 5.92 7.86 -8.79
C GLU A 105 6.47 8.16 -10.18
N GLU A 106 7.65 7.63 -10.52
CA GLU A 106 8.25 7.82 -11.83
C GLU A 106 7.39 7.20 -12.94
N VAL A 107 6.88 5.99 -12.73
CA VAL A 107 5.95 5.36 -13.68
C VAL A 107 4.65 6.16 -13.80
N LEU A 108 4.10 6.62 -12.68
CA LEU A 108 2.86 7.41 -12.67
C LEU A 108 3.02 8.75 -13.40
N LYS A 109 4.16 9.42 -13.25
CA LYS A 109 4.47 10.63 -14.02
C LYS A 109 4.45 10.36 -15.52
N GLN A 110 5.05 9.26 -15.96
CA GLN A 110 5.05 8.86 -17.37
C GLN A 110 3.65 8.56 -17.89
N GLN A 111 2.74 8.12 -17.04
CA GLN A 111 1.33 7.92 -17.37
C GLN A 111 0.49 9.22 -17.36
N GLY A 112 1.08 10.36 -17.00
CA GLY A 112 0.38 11.64 -16.93
C GLY A 112 -0.46 11.82 -15.65
N ILE A 113 -0.18 11.06 -14.61
CA ILE A 113 -0.85 11.24 -13.30
C ILE A 113 -0.36 12.53 -12.66
N LEU A 114 -1.30 13.34 -12.19
CA LEU A 114 -1.04 14.66 -11.62
C LEU A 114 -1.16 14.69 -10.10
N ASN A 115 -1.90 13.75 -9.51
CA ASN A 115 -2.16 13.71 -8.08
C ASN A 115 -2.13 12.28 -7.55
N VAL A 116 -1.39 12.08 -6.47
CA VAL A 116 -1.22 10.79 -5.81
C VAL A 116 -1.70 10.93 -4.37
N ASN A 117 -2.61 10.05 -3.97
CA ASN A 117 -3.18 10.03 -2.64
C ASN A 117 -2.87 8.72 -1.93
N ALA A 118 -2.76 8.76 -0.62
CA ALA A 118 -2.69 7.57 0.23
C ALA A 118 -3.75 7.68 1.32
N CYS A 119 -4.54 6.64 1.51
CA CYS A 119 -5.48 6.50 2.61
C CYS A 119 -4.79 5.75 3.74
N ILE A 120 -4.63 6.39 4.89
CA ILE A 120 -3.83 5.87 5.99
C ILE A 120 -4.69 5.82 7.24
N SER A 121 -4.70 4.67 7.91
CA SER A 121 -5.36 4.52 9.20
C SER A 121 -4.67 5.37 10.27
N TRP A 122 -5.47 6.04 11.09
CA TRP A 122 -4.99 6.90 12.16
C TRP A 122 -5.60 6.53 13.50
N ILE A 123 -4.84 6.69 14.55
CA ILE A 123 -5.32 6.61 15.95
C ILE A 123 -4.61 7.70 16.76
N ASP A 124 -5.35 8.36 17.65
CA ASP A 124 -4.79 9.47 18.44
C ASP A 124 -3.70 8.98 19.39
N THR A 125 -3.92 7.85 20.05
CA THR A 125 -2.94 7.22 20.93
C THR A 125 -2.51 5.88 20.33
N PRO A 126 -1.25 5.72 19.93
CA PRO A 126 -0.75 4.44 19.42
C PRO A 126 -0.99 3.28 20.36
N ASN A 127 -1.29 2.10 19.79
CA ASN A 127 -1.49 0.86 20.53
C ASN A 127 -0.80 -0.32 19.82
N GLU A 128 -1.05 -1.54 20.27
CA GLU A 128 -0.46 -2.75 19.70
C GLU A 128 -0.86 -3.02 18.24
N TYR A 129 -1.99 -2.48 17.77
CA TYR A 129 -2.52 -2.73 16.43
C TYR A 129 -2.19 -1.62 15.43
N LEU A 130 -1.94 -0.40 15.90
CA LEU A 130 -1.72 0.76 15.04
C LEU A 130 -0.79 1.76 15.71
N THR A 131 0.22 2.18 14.95
CA THR A 131 1.17 3.23 15.33
C THR A 131 1.10 4.40 14.35
N HIS A 132 1.91 5.43 14.57
CA HIS A 132 2.04 6.55 13.64
C HIS A 132 3.14 6.33 12.58
N GLN A 133 3.67 5.11 12.45
CA GLN A 133 4.77 4.82 11.53
C GLN A 133 4.39 5.10 10.07
N SER A 134 3.21 4.67 9.62
CA SER A 134 2.78 4.90 8.24
C SER A 134 2.50 6.36 7.94
N PRO A 135 1.75 7.13 8.77
CA PRO A 135 1.62 8.56 8.58
C PRO A 135 2.95 9.30 8.53
N ASP A 136 3.86 8.98 9.44
CA ASP A 136 5.18 9.61 9.51
C ASP A 136 6.03 9.29 8.26
N PHE A 137 5.99 8.05 7.80
CA PHE A 137 6.64 7.64 6.55
C PHE A 137 6.12 8.42 5.35
N HIS A 138 4.79 8.55 5.21
CA HIS A 138 4.18 9.28 4.09
C HIS A 138 4.51 10.77 4.16
N ALA A 139 4.48 11.38 5.34
CA ALA A 139 4.89 12.77 5.53
C ALA A 139 6.37 12.96 5.13
N HIS A 140 7.24 12.03 5.52
CA HIS A 140 8.66 12.05 5.13
C HIS A 140 8.85 11.94 3.61
N MET A 141 7.97 11.20 2.92
CA MET A 141 7.95 11.09 1.47
C MET A 141 7.38 12.32 0.75
N GLY A 142 6.89 13.32 1.49
CA GLY A 142 6.35 14.54 0.93
C GLY A 142 4.82 14.56 0.77
N TYR A 143 4.12 13.58 1.29
CA TYR A 143 2.65 13.60 1.32
C TYR A 143 2.15 14.62 2.33
N GLU A 144 1.17 15.42 1.92
CA GLU A 144 0.50 16.39 2.78
C GLU A 144 -0.83 15.84 3.27
N LYS A 145 -1.14 16.03 4.55
CA LYS A 145 -2.44 15.67 5.11
C LYS A 145 -3.51 16.63 4.59
N VAL A 146 -4.40 16.14 3.75
CA VAL A 146 -5.46 16.94 3.13
C VAL A 146 -6.84 16.69 3.71
N ALA A 147 -7.04 15.57 4.43
CA ALA A 147 -8.30 15.23 5.07
C ALA A 147 -8.07 14.31 6.26
N HIS A 148 -9.04 14.31 7.17
CA HIS A 148 -9.13 13.40 8.29
C HIS A 148 -10.60 13.02 8.48
N PHE A 149 -10.92 11.75 8.27
CA PHE A 149 -12.27 11.22 8.46
C PHE A 149 -12.35 10.58 9.85
N HIS A 150 -13.15 11.16 10.71
CA HIS A 150 -13.27 10.70 12.10
C HIS A 150 -14.19 9.47 12.20
N LEU A 151 -13.77 8.48 12.98
CA LEU A 151 -14.56 7.31 13.34
C LEU A 151 -15.10 6.51 12.15
N CYS A 152 -14.34 6.45 11.04
CA CYS A 152 -14.76 5.79 9.81
C CYS A 152 -14.45 4.30 9.78
N GLY A 153 -13.45 3.84 10.52
CA GLY A 153 -13.04 2.44 10.55
C GLY A 153 -13.28 1.79 11.90
N TYR A 154 -13.55 0.49 11.89
CA TYR A 154 -13.72 -0.31 13.10
C TYR A 154 -13.02 -1.67 12.92
N LYS A 155 -12.09 -1.97 13.84
CA LYS A 155 -11.36 -3.24 13.83
C LYS A 155 -10.81 -3.53 15.24
N PHE A 156 -10.74 -4.80 15.62
CA PHE A 156 -10.31 -5.25 16.97
C PHE A 156 -11.12 -4.62 18.09
N ASN A 157 -12.44 -4.44 17.90
CA ASN A 157 -13.36 -3.76 18.85
C ASN A 157 -12.96 -2.32 19.19
N ILE A 158 -12.18 -1.68 18.32
CA ILE A 158 -11.73 -0.28 18.49
C ILE A 158 -12.14 0.50 17.25
N THR A 159 -12.82 1.65 17.46
CA THR A 159 -13.13 2.57 16.37
C THR A 159 -11.85 3.30 15.98
N GLN A 160 -11.51 3.23 14.70
CA GLN A 160 -10.32 3.88 14.13
C GLN A 160 -10.75 5.18 13.45
N PRO A 161 -10.27 6.35 13.88
CA PRO A 161 -10.35 7.54 13.03
C PRO A 161 -9.38 7.34 11.84
N SER A 162 -9.83 7.60 10.67
CA SER A 162 -9.01 7.47 9.45
C SER A 162 -8.75 8.82 8.79
#